data_7e3bf344ff5b096d1fd7530233fa92f5
#
_entry.id   7e3bf344ff5b096d1fd7530233fa92f5
#
_cell.length_a   1.000
_cell.length_b   1.000
_cell.length_c   1.000
_cell.angle_alpha   90.00
_cell.angle_beta   90.00
_cell.angle_gamma   90.00
#
_symmetry.space_group_name_H-M   'P 1'
#
loop_
_entity.id
_entity.type
_entity.pdbx_description
1 polymer ?
#
loop_
_entity_poly.entity_id
_entity_poly.type
_entity_poly.pdbx_seq_one_letter_code
_entity_poly.pdbx_strand_id
1 'polypeptide(L)'
;MSVKRALQIESDVVTSRSVVIPFEFKPETIPAGKNVGDSIVITPITVRTGFRIRPLLLRIDKADKDAIVAHKDVTFDSVLSELMAKYDELIFEIVCLGIHNKKGDMPAWFREVLKDNCTWEDLYILLNAILFRLG
;
A
#
# COMPACT_ATOMS: atom_id res chain seq x y z
N MET A 1 -13.78 -5.75 6.60
CA MET A 1 -12.83 -6.88 6.57
C MET A 1 -11.66 -6.57 7.49
N SER A 2 -11.23 -7.52 8.30
CA SER A 2 -10.07 -7.31 9.14
C SER A 2 -8.78 -7.31 8.32
N VAL A 3 -7.75 -6.63 8.82
CA VAL A 3 -6.42 -6.58 8.20
C VAL A 3 -5.88 -7.99 7.95
N LYS A 4 -5.91 -8.82 8.98
CA LYS A 4 -5.37 -10.18 8.92
C LYS A 4 -6.08 -11.01 7.85
N ARG A 5 -7.41 -10.90 7.77
CA ARG A 5 -8.20 -11.63 6.79
C ARG A 5 -7.91 -11.14 5.37
N ALA A 6 -7.78 -9.82 5.18
CA ALA A 6 -7.46 -9.26 3.87
C ALA A 6 -6.11 -9.77 3.37
N LEU A 7 -5.08 -9.76 4.22
CA LEU A 7 -3.75 -10.24 3.85
C LEU A 7 -3.73 -11.75 3.62
N GLN A 8 -4.49 -12.52 4.41
CA GLN A 8 -4.57 -13.95 4.25
C GLN A 8 -5.19 -14.34 2.91
N ILE A 9 -6.29 -13.69 2.53
CA ILE A 9 -6.93 -13.88 1.22
C ILE A 9 -5.93 -13.51 0.12
N GLU A 10 -5.23 -12.40 0.29
CA GLU A 10 -4.29 -11.87 -0.68
C GLU A 10 -3.13 -12.83 -0.93
N SER A 11 -2.60 -13.47 0.12
CA SER A 11 -1.47 -14.40 -0.01
C SER A 11 -1.83 -15.66 -0.80
N ASP A 12 -3.11 -15.99 -0.90
CA ASP A 12 -3.59 -17.18 -1.63
C ASP A 12 -3.96 -16.87 -3.08
N VAL A 13 -3.82 -15.60 -3.51
CA VAL A 13 -4.22 -15.14 -4.84
C VAL A 13 -3.01 -15.00 -5.74
N VAL A 14 -3.17 -15.33 -7.03
CA VAL A 14 -2.11 -15.11 -8.03
C VAL A 14 -1.91 -13.61 -8.30
N THR A 15 -0.67 -13.23 -8.61
CA THR A 15 -0.26 -11.84 -8.81
C THR A 15 -0.99 -11.14 -9.95
N SER A 16 -1.62 -11.90 -10.85
CA SER A 16 -2.34 -11.37 -12.01
C SER A 16 -3.73 -10.81 -11.67
N ARG A 17 -4.17 -10.89 -10.42
CA ARG A 17 -5.49 -10.43 -10.02
C ARG A 17 -5.45 -9.11 -9.29
N SER A 18 -6.48 -8.27 -9.53
CA SER A 18 -6.71 -7.08 -8.74
C SER A 18 -7.32 -7.43 -7.38
N VAL A 19 -7.06 -6.59 -6.39
CA VAL A 19 -7.73 -6.68 -5.09
C VAL A 19 -8.43 -5.37 -4.80
N VAL A 20 -9.65 -5.47 -4.27
CA VAL A 20 -10.44 -4.31 -3.84
C VAL A 20 -10.37 -4.28 -2.31
N ILE A 21 -9.78 -3.22 -1.77
CA ILE A 21 -9.63 -3.05 -0.33
C ILE A 21 -10.64 -2.01 0.12
N PRO A 22 -11.67 -2.40 0.90
CA PRO A 22 -12.62 -1.43 1.44
C PRO A 22 -11.89 -0.37 2.25
N PHE A 23 -12.20 0.90 2.03
CA PHE A 23 -11.53 2.00 2.69
C PHE A 23 -12.50 3.16 2.86
N GLU A 24 -12.67 3.61 4.08
CA GLU A 24 -13.56 4.72 4.39
C GLU A 24 -12.76 6.01 4.54
N PHE A 25 -12.99 6.94 3.61
CA PHE A 25 -12.33 8.24 3.63
C PHE A 25 -13.15 9.24 4.44
N LYS A 26 -12.48 10.05 5.26
CA LYS A 26 -13.12 11.13 6.01
C LYS A 26 -13.55 12.23 5.04
N PRO A 27 -14.85 12.57 4.98
CA PRO A 27 -15.35 13.55 3.99
C PRO A 27 -14.65 14.90 4.06
N GLU A 28 -14.28 15.35 5.27
CA GLU A 28 -13.64 16.64 5.48
C GLU A 28 -12.24 16.73 4.89
N THR A 29 -11.61 15.60 4.56
CA THR A 29 -10.28 15.56 3.95
C THR A 29 -10.32 15.62 2.42
N ILE A 30 -11.50 15.46 1.84
CA ILE A 30 -11.66 15.37 0.37
C ILE A 30 -11.89 16.77 -0.19
N PRO A 31 -11.05 17.24 -1.14
CA PRO A 31 -11.24 18.56 -1.76
C PRO A 31 -12.59 18.64 -2.48
N ALA A 32 -13.15 19.86 -2.51
CA ALA A 32 -14.42 20.12 -3.19
C ALA A 32 -14.35 19.64 -4.65
N GLY A 33 -15.40 18.97 -5.11
CA GLY A 33 -15.50 18.50 -6.48
C GLY A 33 -14.73 17.22 -6.79
N LYS A 34 -14.06 16.62 -5.79
CA LYS A 34 -13.33 15.37 -5.98
C LYS A 34 -14.11 14.20 -5.39
N ASN A 35 -13.94 13.04 -5.99
CA ASN A 35 -14.56 11.78 -5.55
C ASN A 35 -13.49 10.71 -5.39
N VAL A 36 -13.47 10.05 -4.23
CA VAL A 36 -12.50 9.00 -3.91
C VAL A 36 -13.11 7.60 -3.82
N GLY A 37 -14.45 7.52 -3.81
CA GLY A 37 -15.14 6.24 -3.64
C GLY A 37 -15.02 5.68 -2.23
N ASP A 38 -15.22 4.37 -2.10
CA ASP A 38 -15.25 3.66 -0.81
C ASP A 38 -14.27 2.48 -0.77
N SER A 39 -13.32 2.46 -1.68
CA SER A 39 -12.31 1.39 -1.76
C SER A 39 -11.04 1.89 -2.43
N ILE A 40 -9.96 1.16 -2.16
CA ILE A 40 -8.69 1.32 -2.90
C ILE A 40 -8.48 0.02 -3.67
N VAL A 41 -8.26 0.14 -4.98
CA VAL A 41 -8.04 -1.03 -5.85
C VAL A 41 -6.57 -1.12 -6.19
N ILE A 42 -5.98 -2.29 -5.92
CA ILE A 42 -4.59 -2.59 -6.31
C ILE A 42 -4.66 -3.55 -7.49
N THR A 43 -4.18 -3.09 -8.63
CA THR A 43 -4.14 -3.87 -9.86
C THR A 43 -2.77 -4.54 -10.01
N PRO A 44 -2.65 -5.55 -10.90
CA PRO A 44 -1.33 -6.13 -11.18
C PRO A 44 -0.34 -5.03 -11.56
N ILE A 45 0.86 -5.06 -10.96
CA ILE A 45 1.84 -4.00 -11.14
C ILE A 45 2.44 -4.06 -12.54
N THR A 46 2.33 -2.97 -13.28
CA THR A 46 2.89 -2.89 -14.63
C THR A 46 4.42 -2.86 -14.57
N VAL A 47 5.05 -3.21 -15.70
CA VAL A 47 6.51 -3.15 -15.83
C VAL A 47 7.02 -1.75 -15.53
N ARG A 48 6.35 -0.73 -16.06
CA ARG A 48 6.73 0.67 -15.82
C ARG A 48 6.74 1.01 -14.33
N THR A 49 5.69 0.66 -13.63
CA THR A 49 5.57 0.91 -12.18
C THR A 49 6.60 0.09 -11.42
N GLY A 50 6.81 -1.16 -11.80
CA GLY A 50 7.83 -2.02 -11.20
C GLY A 50 9.23 -1.43 -11.31
N PHE A 51 9.57 -0.81 -12.43
CA PHE A 51 10.87 -0.12 -12.60
C PHE A 51 11.03 1.05 -11.62
N ARG A 52 9.94 1.67 -11.19
CA ARG A 52 9.99 2.77 -10.21
C ARG A 52 9.99 2.26 -8.77
N ILE A 53 9.31 1.16 -8.49
CA ILE A 53 9.19 0.60 -7.14
C ILE A 53 10.46 -0.13 -6.71
N ARG A 54 11.03 -0.98 -7.57
CA ARG A 54 12.15 -1.85 -7.19
C ARG A 54 13.36 -1.10 -6.63
N PRO A 55 13.82 0.02 -7.22
CA PRO A 55 14.92 0.78 -6.64
C PRO A 55 14.63 1.31 -5.23
N LEU A 56 13.38 1.65 -4.96
CA LEU A 56 12.97 2.11 -3.63
C LEU A 56 13.00 0.97 -2.61
N LEU A 57 12.57 -0.22 -3.00
CA LEU A 57 12.64 -1.40 -2.13
C LEU A 57 14.08 -1.73 -1.72
N LEU A 58 15.04 -1.49 -2.60
CA LEU A 58 16.46 -1.73 -2.29
C LEU A 58 17.00 -0.79 -1.21
N ARG A 59 16.30 0.30 -0.90
CA ARG A 59 16.68 1.24 0.16
C ARG A 59 16.21 0.80 1.54
N ILE A 60 15.44 -0.28 1.62
CA ILE A 60 15.02 -0.89 2.88
C ILE A 60 16.01 -2.02 3.18
N ASP A 61 16.58 -2.05 4.39
CA ASP A 61 17.47 -3.12 4.79
C ASP A 61 16.78 -4.47 4.67
N LYS A 62 17.49 -5.49 4.21
CA LYS A 62 16.92 -6.80 3.92
C LYS A 62 16.16 -7.39 5.10
N ALA A 63 16.73 -7.33 6.31
CA ALA A 63 16.09 -7.86 7.50
C ALA A 63 14.78 -7.13 7.81
N ASP A 64 14.77 -5.80 7.65
CA ASP A 64 13.58 -4.99 7.86
C ASP A 64 12.52 -5.29 6.81
N LYS A 65 12.93 -5.45 5.54
CA LYS A 65 12.00 -5.79 4.46
C LYS A 65 11.36 -7.16 4.70
N ASP A 66 12.14 -8.15 5.12
CA ASP A 66 11.64 -9.47 5.43
C ASP A 66 10.61 -9.43 6.58
N ALA A 67 10.83 -8.55 7.56
CA ALA A 67 9.89 -8.36 8.67
C ALA A 67 8.60 -7.65 8.25
N ILE A 68 8.67 -6.76 7.25
CA ILE A 68 7.51 -6.02 6.73
C ILE A 68 6.64 -6.89 5.82
N VAL A 69 7.23 -7.85 5.10
CA VAL A 69 6.46 -8.72 4.21
C VAL A 69 5.51 -9.59 5.04
N ALA A 70 4.22 -9.51 4.71
CA ALA A 70 3.18 -10.21 5.45
C ALA A 70 3.18 -11.71 5.16
N HIS A 71 2.82 -12.48 6.18
CA HIS A 71 2.54 -13.89 6.07
C HIS A 71 1.39 -14.24 7.01
N LYS A 72 0.87 -15.48 6.91
CA LYS A 72 -0.42 -15.85 7.52
C LYS A 72 -0.54 -15.56 9.02
N ASP A 73 0.55 -15.69 9.75
CA ASP A 73 0.53 -15.55 11.21
C ASP A 73 0.95 -14.15 11.69
N VAL A 74 1.15 -13.22 10.77
CA VAL A 74 1.56 -11.86 11.11
C VAL A 74 0.41 -11.11 11.77
N THR A 75 0.71 -10.48 12.90
CA THR A 75 -0.17 -9.52 13.56
C THR A 75 0.48 -8.16 13.52
N PHE A 76 -0.26 -7.14 13.13
CA PHE A 76 0.26 -5.78 13.13
C PHE A 76 0.30 -5.26 14.58
N ASP A 77 1.52 -5.05 15.09
CA ASP A 77 1.78 -4.65 16.46
C ASP A 77 2.65 -3.38 16.51
N SER A 78 3.03 -2.97 17.70
CA SER A 78 3.86 -1.77 17.88
C SER A 78 5.23 -1.89 17.23
N VAL A 79 5.80 -3.10 17.18
CA VAL A 79 7.10 -3.34 16.54
C VAL A 79 7.00 -3.09 15.04
N LEU A 80 5.98 -3.65 14.39
CA LEU A 80 5.73 -3.41 12.98
C LEU A 80 5.40 -1.94 12.69
N SER A 81 4.62 -1.30 13.55
CA SER A 81 4.30 0.11 13.41
C SER A 81 5.55 0.97 13.44
N GLU A 82 6.45 0.72 14.38
CA GLU A 82 7.72 1.44 14.47
C GLU A 82 8.61 1.19 13.25
N LEU A 83 8.63 -0.05 12.76
CA LEU A 83 9.39 -0.41 11.57
C LEU A 83 8.86 0.29 10.32
N MET A 84 7.54 0.36 10.16
CA MET A 84 6.91 1.11 9.08
C MET A 84 7.29 2.60 9.16
N ALA A 85 7.23 3.17 10.36
CA ALA A 85 7.56 4.58 10.59
C ALA A 85 9.04 4.88 10.31
N LYS A 86 9.93 3.92 10.53
CA LYS A 86 11.37 4.06 10.23
C LYS A 86 11.61 4.39 8.75
N TYR A 87 10.76 3.86 7.86
CA TYR A 87 10.86 4.07 6.41
C TYR A 87 9.67 4.85 5.88
N ASP A 88 9.13 5.78 6.65
CA ASP A 88 7.86 6.44 6.44
C ASP A 88 7.66 7.00 5.02
N GLU A 89 8.50 7.93 4.59
CA GLU A 89 8.38 8.56 3.27
C GLU A 89 8.60 7.55 2.15
N LEU A 90 9.55 6.65 2.33
CA LEU A 90 9.89 5.63 1.34
C LEU A 90 8.71 4.68 1.11
N ILE A 91 8.12 4.19 2.20
CA ILE A 91 6.96 3.29 2.11
C ILE A 91 5.76 4.03 1.50
N PHE A 92 5.52 5.27 1.92
CA PHE A 92 4.43 6.05 1.36
C PHE A 92 4.60 6.25 -0.15
N GLU A 93 5.82 6.52 -0.60
CA GLU A 93 6.10 6.67 -2.04
C GLU A 93 5.82 5.37 -2.80
N ILE A 94 6.27 4.23 -2.28
CA ILE A 94 6.00 2.92 -2.89
C ILE A 94 4.50 2.67 -2.98
N VAL A 95 3.76 2.96 -1.92
CA VAL A 95 2.31 2.76 -1.89
C VAL A 95 1.62 3.63 -2.94
N CYS A 96 2.00 4.91 -3.04
CA CYS A 96 1.42 5.81 -4.04
C CYS A 96 1.70 5.34 -5.46
N LEU A 97 2.92 4.88 -5.74
CA LEU A 97 3.28 4.33 -7.05
C LEU A 97 2.44 3.10 -7.37
N GLY A 98 2.28 2.21 -6.42
CA GLY A 98 1.50 0.98 -6.61
C GLY A 98 0.01 1.22 -6.80
N ILE A 99 -0.57 2.14 -6.06
CA ILE A 99 -1.99 2.50 -6.21
C ILE A 99 -2.22 3.17 -7.57
N HIS A 100 -1.40 4.14 -7.93
CA HIS A 100 -1.53 4.85 -9.21
C HIS A 100 -1.29 3.92 -10.39
N ASN A 101 -0.20 3.16 -10.34
CA ASN A 101 0.14 2.07 -11.27
C ASN A 101 -0.04 2.40 -12.74
N LYS A 102 0.40 3.59 -13.15
CA LYS A 102 0.38 4.04 -14.55
C LYS A 102 1.39 5.15 -14.75
N LYS A 103 1.52 5.62 -16.00
CA LYS A 103 2.47 6.67 -16.35
C LYS A 103 2.19 7.94 -15.56
N GLY A 104 3.25 8.62 -15.15
CA GLY A 104 3.16 9.85 -14.39
C GLY A 104 3.00 9.60 -12.91
N ASP A 105 2.70 10.66 -12.18
CA ASP A 105 2.55 10.60 -10.73
C ASP A 105 1.08 10.67 -10.32
N MET A 106 0.79 10.09 -9.16
CA MET A 106 -0.51 10.24 -8.54
C MET A 106 -0.83 11.73 -8.35
N PRO A 107 -2.09 12.15 -8.60
CA PRO A 107 -2.46 13.55 -8.33
C PRO A 107 -2.09 13.98 -6.92
N ALA A 108 -1.52 15.17 -6.78
CA ALA A 108 -1.05 15.67 -5.49
C ALA A 108 -2.17 15.74 -4.45
N TRP A 109 -3.38 16.10 -4.86
CA TRP A 109 -4.53 16.17 -3.94
C TRP A 109 -4.85 14.80 -3.34
N PHE A 110 -4.73 13.73 -4.12
CA PHE A 110 -5.02 12.38 -3.63
C PHE A 110 -3.93 11.87 -2.70
N ARG A 111 -2.66 12.23 -2.96
CA ARG A 111 -1.57 11.94 -2.02
C ARG A 111 -1.88 12.54 -0.63
N GLU A 112 -2.36 13.78 -0.61
CA GLU A 112 -2.72 14.43 0.65
C GLU A 112 -3.91 13.75 1.33
N VAL A 113 -4.92 13.32 0.56
CA VAL A 113 -6.04 12.56 1.09
C VAL A 113 -5.56 11.26 1.75
N LEU A 114 -4.65 10.54 1.09
CA LEU A 114 -4.09 9.31 1.67
C LEU A 114 -3.33 9.59 2.97
N LYS A 115 -2.54 10.66 3.03
CA LYS A 115 -1.82 11.03 4.25
C LYS A 115 -2.76 11.31 5.41
N ASP A 116 -3.90 11.91 5.14
CA ASP A 116 -4.86 12.29 6.17
C ASP A 116 -5.73 11.12 6.63
N ASN A 117 -5.81 10.05 5.86
CA ASN A 117 -6.72 8.94 6.12
C ASN A 117 -6.03 7.62 6.47
N CYS A 118 -4.81 7.39 5.99
CA CYS A 118 -4.12 6.13 6.24
C CYS A 118 -3.43 6.11 7.59
N THR A 119 -3.63 5.02 8.33
CA THR A 119 -2.80 4.68 9.49
C THR A 119 -1.58 3.88 9.01
N TRP A 120 -0.62 3.64 9.90
CA TRP A 120 0.51 2.76 9.57
C TRP A 120 0.04 1.35 9.23
N GLU A 121 -1.00 0.87 9.89
CA GLU A 121 -1.61 -0.42 9.58
C GLU A 121 -2.20 -0.43 8.18
N ASP A 122 -2.89 0.64 7.78
CA ASP A 122 -3.42 0.77 6.41
C ASP A 122 -2.29 0.73 5.39
N LEU A 123 -1.21 1.47 5.63
CA LEU A 123 -0.05 1.46 4.73
C LEU A 123 0.60 0.09 4.66
N TYR A 124 0.64 -0.65 5.77
CA TYR A 124 1.14 -2.02 5.82
C TYR A 124 0.30 -2.94 4.91
N ILE A 125 -1.02 -2.85 4.97
CA ILE A 125 -1.92 -3.63 4.12
C ILE A 125 -1.69 -3.29 2.65
N LEU A 126 -1.71 -2.00 2.33
CA LEU A 126 -1.55 -1.53 0.96
C LEU A 126 -0.19 -1.91 0.39
N LEU A 127 0.87 -1.74 1.17
CA LEU A 127 2.22 -2.12 0.75
C LEU A 127 2.28 -3.61 0.41
N ASN A 128 1.75 -4.47 1.27
CA ASN A 128 1.80 -5.91 1.02
C ASN A 128 0.93 -6.33 -0.16
N ALA A 129 -0.22 -5.71 -0.35
CA ALA A 129 -1.05 -5.94 -1.54
C ALA A 129 -0.27 -5.62 -2.82
N ILE A 130 0.51 -4.53 -2.79
CA ILE A 130 1.37 -4.13 -3.92
C ILE A 130 2.52 -5.13 -4.10
N LEU A 131 3.20 -5.52 -3.03
CA LEU A 131 4.32 -6.46 -3.09
C LEU A 131 3.90 -7.82 -3.66
N PHE A 132 2.71 -8.31 -3.28
CA PHE A 132 2.19 -9.57 -3.83
C PHE A 132 1.92 -9.49 -5.34
N ARG A 133 1.71 -8.30 -5.89
CA ARG A 133 1.42 -8.08 -7.30
C ARG A 133 2.63 -7.60 -8.11
N LEU A 134 3.73 -7.37 -7.45
CA LEU A 134 4.96 -6.91 -8.10
C LEU A 134 5.60 -8.01 -8.96
N GLY A 135 5.35 -9.24 -8.64
CA GLY A 135 5.80 -10.39 -9.41
C GLY A 135 7.22 -10.78 -9.11
#